data_2fb87e71b93bc59c4abb4e5cfd902a46
#
_entry.id   2fb87e71b93bc59c4abb4e5cfd902a46
#
_cell.length_a   1.000
_cell.length_b   1.000
_cell.length_c   1.000
_cell.angle_alpha   90.00
_cell.angle_beta   90.00
_cell.angle_gamma   90.00
#
_symmetry.space_group_name_H-M   'P 1'
#
loop_
_entity.id
_entity.type
_entity.pdbx_description
1 polymer ?
#
loop_
_entity_poly.entity_id
_entity_poly.type
_entity_poly.pdbx_seq_one_letter_code
_entity_poly.pdbx_strand_id
1 'polypeptide(L)'
;MEGDKLKLIDYYNIENVLDFSYEGEDYSVTIVKVIVCPQCYSAIASRLSNMRDDYLIVDIGSKTTDVVYVRNGFPVESRSITIEKAMVKWIKEIQRDMKVQTGKDIPEHEVMKVLLKEESNLPVVYAELIRGMMRERIHSLELELAERGYDMEYINIIYVGGGALMARDHAGKYRSHTAYDCDLCANAKGYEFLAGQMMGKKVG
;
A
#
# COMPACT_ATOMS: atom_id res chain seq x y z
N MET A 1 -10.88 16.63 1.71
CA MET A 1 -9.42 16.47 1.44
C MET A 1 -8.60 17.75 1.63
N GLU A 2 -8.99 18.90 1.05
CA GLU A 2 -8.22 20.16 1.25
C GLU A 2 -8.24 20.64 2.71
N GLY A 3 -9.37 20.51 3.41
CA GLY A 3 -9.49 20.83 4.84
C GLY A 3 -8.65 19.94 5.76
N ASP A 4 -8.40 18.68 5.37
CA ASP A 4 -7.58 17.76 6.18
C ASP A 4 -6.08 18.00 5.94
N LYS A 5 -5.72 18.44 4.74
CA LYS A 5 -4.37 18.91 4.41
C LYS A 5 -3.98 20.12 5.28
N LEU A 6 -4.86 21.11 5.38
CA LEU A 6 -4.63 22.30 6.19
C LEU A 6 -4.49 21.95 7.68
N LYS A 7 -5.36 21.09 8.22
CA LYS A 7 -5.26 20.62 9.61
C LYS A 7 -3.95 19.92 9.92
N LEU A 8 -3.44 19.08 8.99
CA LEU A 8 -2.14 18.42 9.16
C LEU A 8 -0.99 19.43 9.14
N ILE A 9 -1.04 20.41 8.24
CA ILE A 9 -0.03 21.49 8.17
C ILE A 9 -0.04 22.29 9.46
N ASP A 10 -1.21 22.69 9.94
CA ASP A 10 -1.37 23.46 11.18
C ASP A 10 -0.88 22.65 12.38
N TYR A 11 -1.21 21.36 12.47
CA TYR A 11 -0.78 20.49 13.55
C TYR A 11 0.75 20.41 13.69
N TYR A 12 1.46 20.26 12.58
CA TYR A 12 2.92 20.19 12.60
C TYR A 12 3.61 21.57 12.69
N ASN A 13 2.91 22.67 12.43
CA ASN A 13 3.42 24.02 12.57
C ASN A 13 3.22 24.62 13.98
N ILE A 14 2.49 23.94 14.89
CA ILE A 14 2.20 24.46 16.22
C ILE A 14 3.46 24.59 17.09
N GLU A 15 4.37 23.61 16.98
CA GLU A 15 5.68 23.64 17.66
C GLU A 15 6.77 23.42 16.63
N ASN A 16 7.44 24.50 16.22
CA ASN A 16 8.47 24.43 15.16
C ASN A 16 9.75 23.74 15.60
N VAL A 17 9.96 23.49 16.90
CA VAL A 17 11.15 22.86 17.46
C VAL A 17 10.74 21.67 18.33
N LEU A 18 11.31 20.52 18.09
CA LEU A 18 11.15 19.29 18.86
C LEU A 18 12.45 18.96 19.54
N ASP A 19 12.50 19.09 20.87
CA ASP A 19 13.66 18.68 21.67
C ASP A 19 13.36 17.32 22.32
N PHE A 20 14.26 16.36 22.14
CA PHE A 20 14.12 15.01 22.72
C PHE A 20 15.46 14.35 22.91
N SER A 21 15.54 13.37 23.81
CA SER A 21 16.72 12.54 24.00
C SER A 21 16.48 11.14 23.42
N TYR A 22 17.44 10.62 22.67
CA TYR A 22 17.44 9.27 22.12
C TYR A 22 18.79 8.60 22.36
N GLU A 23 18.81 7.40 22.92
CA GLU A 23 20.04 6.63 23.28
C GLU A 23 21.04 7.42 24.11
N GLY A 24 20.57 8.37 24.94
CA GLY A 24 21.40 9.19 25.83
C GLY A 24 22.00 10.44 25.18
N GLU A 25 21.67 10.72 23.94
CA GLU A 25 22.01 11.96 23.23
C GLU A 25 20.80 12.88 23.08
N ASP A 26 21.01 14.18 23.19
CA ASP A 26 19.97 15.20 23.04
C ASP A 26 19.90 15.69 21.60
N TYR A 27 18.68 15.76 21.09
CA TYR A 27 18.38 16.21 19.72
C TYR A 27 17.45 17.40 19.76
N SER A 28 17.71 18.38 18.88
CA SER A 28 16.82 19.50 18.61
C SER A 28 16.49 19.52 17.11
N VAL A 29 15.22 19.28 16.77
CA VAL A 29 14.76 19.22 15.40
C VAL A 29 13.83 20.38 15.10
N THR A 30 14.17 21.20 14.12
CA THR A 30 13.33 22.31 13.66
C THR A 30 12.55 21.92 12.42
N ILE A 31 11.21 22.01 12.46
CA ILE A 31 10.35 21.80 11.32
C ILE A 31 10.33 23.07 10.48
N VAL A 32 11.04 23.06 9.34
CA VAL A 32 11.15 24.23 8.46
C VAL A 32 10.03 24.32 7.43
N LYS A 33 9.38 23.18 7.11
CA LYS A 33 8.27 23.12 6.14
C LYS A 33 7.50 21.81 6.29
N VAL A 34 6.19 21.88 6.15
CA VAL A 34 5.30 20.71 6.09
C VAL A 34 4.73 20.59 4.68
N ILE A 35 4.83 19.38 4.10
CA ILE A 35 4.32 19.06 2.77
C ILE A 35 3.47 17.81 2.89
N VAL A 36 2.24 17.89 2.41
CA VAL A 36 1.29 16.77 2.41
C VAL A 36 1.18 16.21 1.00
N CYS A 37 1.56 14.95 0.86
CA CYS A 37 1.42 14.21 -0.39
C CYS A 37 0.51 12.98 -0.15
N PRO A 38 -0.28 12.54 -1.14
CA PRO A 38 -1.02 11.30 -1.03
C PRO A 38 -0.10 10.11 -0.76
N GLN A 39 -0.49 9.22 0.13
CA GLN A 39 0.09 7.90 0.25
C GLN A 39 0.04 7.21 -1.12
N CYS A 40 0.71 6.13 -1.38
CA CYS A 40 0.88 5.53 -2.71
C CYS A 40 1.64 6.41 -3.73
N TYR A 41 1.24 7.68 -3.93
CA TYR A 41 1.92 8.60 -4.85
C TYR A 41 3.37 8.83 -4.46
N SER A 42 3.64 8.97 -3.16
CA SER A 42 5.00 9.06 -2.64
C SER A 42 5.82 7.81 -2.97
N ALA A 43 5.26 6.61 -2.85
CA ALA A 43 5.96 5.36 -3.13
C ALA A 43 6.58 5.28 -4.54
N ILE A 44 6.01 5.99 -5.50
CA ILE A 44 6.48 6.01 -6.90
C ILE A 44 7.18 7.32 -7.27
N ALA A 45 7.46 8.20 -6.31
CA ALA A 45 7.95 9.57 -6.54
C ALA A 45 9.19 9.63 -7.45
N SER A 46 10.13 8.71 -7.28
CA SER A 46 11.35 8.65 -8.11
C SER A 46 11.10 8.22 -9.57
N ARG A 47 9.92 7.68 -9.87
CA ARG A 47 9.54 7.16 -11.21
C ARG A 47 8.64 8.12 -11.98
N LEU A 48 8.06 9.14 -11.31
CA LEU A 48 7.04 10.05 -11.89
C LEU A 48 7.50 10.74 -13.17
N SER A 49 8.76 11.15 -13.24
CA SER A 49 9.34 11.83 -14.42
C SER A 49 9.32 10.97 -15.70
N ASN A 50 9.24 9.66 -15.56
CA ASN A 50 9.23 8.69 -16.66
C ASN A 50 7.82 8.18 -17.00
N MET A 51 6.81 8.55 -16.20
CA MET A 51 5.42 8.13 -16.40
C MET A 51 4.74 9.02 -17.43
N ARG A 52 4.51 8.49 -18.64
CA ARG A 52 3.84 9.19 -19.74
C ARG A 52 2.40 8.75 -19.94
N ASP A 53 2.06 7.56 -19.45
CA ASP A 53 0.75 6.94 -19.57
C ASP A 53 -0.09 7.13 -18.30
N ASP A 54 -1.27 6.54 -18.31
CA ASP A 54 -2.14 6.43 -17.16
C ASP A 54 -1.72 5.25 -16.28
N TYR A 55 -1.62 5.47 -14.98
CA TYR A 55 -1.25 4.47 -13.98
C TYR A 55 -2.25 4.43 -12.85
N LEU A 56 -2.48 3.24 -12.33
CA LEU A 56 -3.20 3.00 -11.09
C LEU A 56 -2.23 2.49 -10.05
N ILE A 57 -2.01 3.27 -9.01
CA ILE A 57 -1.14 2.89 -7.90
C ILE A 57 -2.03 2.36 -6.78
N VAL A 58 -1.74 1.14 -6.32
CA VAL A 58 -2.57 0.42 -5.34
C VAL A 58 -1.72 0.04 -4.15
N ASP A 59 -2.03 0.59 -2.99
CA ASP A 59 -1.41 0.24 -1.70
C ASP A 59 -2.42 -0.52 -0.83
N ILE A 60 -2.24 -1.84 -0.74
CA ILE A 60 -3.06 -2.69 0.12
C ILE A 60 -2.44 -2.64 1.52
N GLY A 61 -2.95 -1.76 2.35
CA GLY A 61 -2.51 -1.60 3.73
C GLY A 61 -3.10 -2.62 4.70
N SER A 62 -2.95 -2.37 5.99
CA SER A 62 -3.52 -3.21 7.04
C SER A 62 -5.03 -3.04 7.20
N LYS A 63 -5.54 -1.80 7.10
CA LYS A 63 -6.97 -1.45 7.32
C LYS A 63 -7.67 -0.97 6.07
N THR A 64 -6.96 -0.29 5.18
CA THR A 64 -7.47 0.28 3.94
C THR A 64 -6.61 -0.12 2.75
N THR A 65 -7.22 -0.09 1.57
CA THR A 65 -6.52 -0.09 0.30
C THR A 65 -6.66 1.30 -0.30
N ASP A 66 -5.54 1.97 -0.46
CA ASP A 66 -5.48 3.29 -1.07
C ASP A 66 -5.14 3.15 -2.56
N VAL A 67 -5.86 3.88 -3.39
CA VAL A 67 -5.73 3.83 -4.84
C VAL A 67 -5.58 5.24 -5.37
N VAL A 68 -4.45 5.49 -6.04
CA VAL A 68 -4.17 6.78 -6.67
C VAL A 68 -4.06 6.61 -8.18
N TYR A 69 -4.91 7.35 -8.90
CA TYR A 69 -4.82 7.42 -10.35
C TYR A 69 -3.82 8.52 -10.74
N VAL A 70 -2.85 8.15 -11.54
CA VAL A 70 -1.77 9.05 -12.01
C VAL A 70 -1.85 9.20 -13.52
N ARG A 71 -1.86 10.43 -14.01
CA ARG A 71 -1.82 10.77 -15.44
C ARG A 71 -0.65 11.69 -15.73
N ASN A 72 0.21 11.29 -16.66
CA ASN A 72 1.42 12.06 -17.02
C ASN A 72 2.28 12.44 -15.81
N GLY A 73 2.39 11.53 -14.82
CA GLY A 73 3.15 11.76 -13.59
C GLY A 73 2.44 12.58 -12.50
N PHE A 74 1.19 13.01 -12.71
CA PHE A 74 0.41 13.80 -11.74
C PHE A 74 -0.78 13.02 -11.19
N PRO A 75 -1.06 13.11 -9.87
CA PRO A 75 -2.21 12.47 -9.27
C PRO A 75 -3.50 13.16 -9.69
N VAL A 76 -4.53 12.39 -10.00
CA VAL A 76 -5.87 12.88 -10.32
C VAL A 76 -6.77 12.64 -9.11
N GLU A 77 -6.97 13.65 -8.27
CA GLU A 77 -7.69 13.54 -6.97
C GLU A 77 -9.12 12.99 -7.15
N SER A 78 -9.85 13.45 -8.18
CA SER A 78 -11.22 12.99 -8.45
C SER A 78 -11.34 11.52 -8.83
N ARG A 79 -10.22 10.88 -9.14
CA ARG A 79 -10.11 9.46 -9.48
C ARG A 79 -9.25 8.67 -8.48
N SER A 80 -8.92 9.26 -7.35
CA SER A 80 -8.21 8.58 -6.26
C SER A 80 -9.20 8.23 -5.15
N ILE A 81 -9.10 7.03 -4.60
CA ILE A 81 -10.07 6.48 -3.64
C ILE A 81 -9.38 5.71 -2.52
N THR A 82 -10.08 5.57 -1.40
CA THR A 82 -9.74 4.66 -0.32
C THR A 82 -10.86 3.62 -0.18
N ILE A 83 -10.49 2.34 -0.09
CA ILE A 83 -11.40 1.20 0.03
C ILE A 83 -11.18 0.56 1.41
N GLU A 84 -12.25 0.29 2.15
CA GLU A 84 -12.21 -0.39 3.46
C GLU A 84 -12.09 -1.92 3.35
N LYS A 85 -11.27 -2.39 2.42
CA LYS A 85 -10.93 -3.80 2.24
C LYS A 85 -9.41 -3.90 2.24
N ALA A 86 -8.84 -4.63 3.20
CA ALA A 86 -7.42 -4.72 3.40
C ALA A 86 -7.01 -5.94 4.21
N MET A 87 -5.71 -6.10 4.47
CA MET A 87 -5.11 -7.34 4.97
C MET A 87 -5.73 -7.87 6.25
N VAL A 88 -5.95 -7.03 7.27
CA VAL A 88 -6.51 -7.48 8.56
C VAL A 88 -7.91 -8.08 8.39
N LYS A 89 -8.75 -7.45 7.57
CA LYS A 89 -10.10 -7.94 7.29
C LYS A 89 -10.06 -9.25 6.51
N TRP A 90 -9.22 -9.33 5.48
CA TRP A 90 -9.05 -10.52 4.66
C TRP A 90 -8.56 -11.73 5.46
N ILE A 91 -7.59 -11.54 6.35
CA ILE A 91 -7.08 -12.62 7.21
C ILE A 91 -8.19 -13.15 8.12
N LYS A 92 -8.96 -12.27 8.75
CA LYS A 92 -10.10 -12.66 9.61
C LYS A 92 -11.18 -13.40 8.83
N GLU A 93 -11.46 -12.97 7.62
CA GLU A 93 -12.42 -13.65 6.73
C GLU A 93 -11.89 -15.04 6.32
N ILE A 94 -10.60 -15.16 5.98
CA ILE A 94 -9.96 -16.45 5.69
C ILE A 94 -10.05 -17.39 6.89
N GLN A 95 -9.75 -16.92 8.10
CA GLN A 95 -9.89 -17.74 9.31
C GLN A 95 -11.30 -18.25 9.51
N ARG A 96 -12.32 -17.38 9.34
CA ARG A 96 -13.72 -17.74 9.43
C ARG A 96 -14.10 -18.78 8.36
N ASP A 97 -13.71 -18.56 7.12
CA ASP A 97 -14.04 -19.42 5.99
C ASP A 97 -13.34 -20.80 6.14
N MET A 98 -12.11 -20.84 6.64
CA MET A 98 -11.40 -22.06 7.01
C MET A 98 -12.16 -22.83 8.10
N LYS A 99 -12.64 -22.16 9.14
CA LYS A 99 -13.45 -22.80 10.20
C LYS A 99 -14.74 -23.40 9.63
N VAL A 100 -15.42 -22.69 8.74
CA VAL A 100 -16.65 -23.19 8.09
C VAL A 100 -16.36 -24.41 7.22
N GLN A 101 -15.30 -24.39 6.42
CA GLN A 101 -15.00 -25.47 5.46
C GLN A 101 -14.36 -26.71 6.10
N THR A 102 -13.54 -26.51 7.13
CA THR A 102 -12.73 -27.60 7.70
C THR A 102 -13.08 -27.96 9.14
N GLY A 103 -13.91 -27.17 9.81
CA GLY A 103 -14.19 -27.29 11.24
C GLY A 103 -13.03 -26.90 12.15
N LYS A 104 -11.91 -26.38 11.58
CA LYS A 104 -10.69 -26.06 12.33
C LYS A 104 -10.51 -24.56 12.48
N ASP A 105 -10.19 -24.14 13.70
CA ASP A 105 -9.71 -22.78 13.97
C ASP A 105 -8.23 -22.69 13.63
N ILE A 106 -7.88 -21.93 12.59
CA ILE A 106 -6.51 -21.72 12.17
C ILE A 106 -6.00 -20.40 12.76
N PRO A 107 -4.91 -20.43 13.55
CA PRO A 107 -4.33 -19.21 14.11
C PRO A 107 -3.86 -18.24 13.02
N GLU A 108 -3.98 -16.94 13.30
CA GLU A 108 -3.57 -15.87 12.35
C GLU A 108 -2.14 -16.03 11.87
N HIS A 109 -1.21 -16.34 12.77
CA HIS A 109 0.19 -16.51 12.41
C HIS A 109 0.44 -17.66 11.42
N GLU A 110 -0.33 -18.76 11.49
CA GLU A 110 -0.22 -19.84 10.51
C GLU A 110 -0.81 -19.44 9.16
N VAL A 111 -1.91 -18.67 9.13
CA VAL A 111 -2.44 -18.08 7.90
C VAL A 111 -1.37 -17.18 7.26
N MET A 112 -0.74 -16.32 8.06
CA MET A 112 0.32 -15.42 7.58
C MET A 112 1.53 -16.16 7.04
N LYS A 113 2.03 -17.20 7.72
CA LYS A 113 3.12 -18.03 7.20
C LYS A 113 2.82 -18.60 5.82
N VAL A 114 1.61 -19.16 5.65
CA VAL A 114 1.17 -19.69 4.34
C VAL A 114 1.16 -18.62 3.27
N LEU A 115 0.66 -17.43 3.59
CA LEU A 115 0.56 -16.31 2.65
C LEU A 115 1.93 -15.72 2.30
N LEU A 116 2.85 -15.68 3.27
CA LEU A 116 4.23 -15.24 3.08
C LEU A 116 5.15 -16.31 2.49
N LYS A 117 4.62 -17.51 2.21
CA LYS A 117 5.37 -18.68 1.73
C LYS A 117 6.47 -19.12 2.70
N GLU A 118 6.26 -18.89 3.98
CA GLU A 118 7.11 -19.39 5.06
C GLU A 118 6.72 -20.84 5.41
N GLU A 119 7.59 -21.50 6.18
CA GLU A 119 7.34 -22.86 6.66
C GLU A 119 6.15 -22.87 7.64
N SER A 120 5.14 -23.66 7.33
CA SER A 120 3.92 -23.81 8.12
C SER A 120 3.69 -25.28 8.46
N ASN A 121 3.18 -25.53 9.66
CA ASN A 121 2.81 -26.88 10.12
C ASN A 121 1.43 -27.32 9.62
N LEU A 122 0.76 -26.53 8.80
CA LEU A 122 -0.56 -26.88 8.27
C LEU A 122 -0.45 -27.96 7.19
N PRO A 123 -1.44 -28.85 7.11
CA PRO A 123 -1.58 -29.76 5.97
C PRO A 123 -1.58 -29.00 4.64
N VAL A 124 -0.94 -29.54 3.61
CA VAL A 124 -0.81 -28.91 2.27
C VAL A 124 -2.17 -28.46 1.74
N VAL A 125 -3.21 -29.29 1.93
CA VAL A 125 -4.58 -28.96 1.47
C VAL A 125 -5.12 -27.69 2.14
N TYR A 126 -4.80 -27.44 3.42
CA TYR A 126 -5.21 -26.20 4.10
C TYR A 126 -4.44 -25.00 3.60
N ALA A 127 -3.15 -25.17 3.35
CA ALA A 127 -2.34 -24.11 2.76
C ALA A 127 -2.84 -23.70 1.36
N GLU A 128 -3.26 -24.66 0.55
CA GLU A 128 -3.85 -24.40 -0.77
C GLU A 128 -5.21 -23.68 -0.67
N LEU A 129 -6.06 -24.08 0.26
CA LEU A 129 -7.32 -23.39 0.53
C LEU A 129 -7.09 -21.92 0.92
N ILE A 130 -6.16 -21.67 1.86
CA ILE A 130 -5.81 -20.30 2.30
C ILE A 130 -5.31 -19.46 1.13
N ARG A 131 -4.44 -19.99 0.28
CA ARG A 131 -3.94 -19.29 -0.91
C ARG A 131 -5.07 -19.02 -1.92
N GLY A 132 -5.99 -19.99 -2.10
CA GLY A 132 -7.17 -19.81 -2.93
C GLY A 132 -8.07 -18.69 -2.43
N MET A 133 -8.34 -18.66 -1.13
CA MET A 133 -9.13 -17.61 -0.51
C MET A 133 -8.48 -16.23 -0.66
N MET A 134 -7.17 -16.10 -0.50
CA MET A 134 -6.47 -14.83 -0.73
C MET A 134 -6.58 -14.39 -2.19
N ARG A 135 -6.45 -15.31 -3.14
CA ARG A 135 -6.64 -15.02 -4.57
C ARG A 135 -8.01 -14.44 -4.86
N GLU A 136 -9.06 -14.99 -4.24
CA GLU A 136 -10.43 -14.49 -4.39
C GLU A 136 -10.57 -13.06 -3.84
N ARG A 137 -9.90 -12.71 -2.72
CA ARG A 137 -9.92 -11.35 -2.16
C ARG A 137 -9.25 -10.35 -3.08
N ILE A 138 -8.10 -10.70 -3.63
CA ILE A 138 -7.39 -9.84 -4.59
C ILE A 138 -8.25 -9.66 -5.85
N HIS A 139 -8.82 -10.74 -6.36
CA HIS A 139 -9.71 -10.66 -7.51
C HIS A 139 -10.96 -9.82 -7.23
N SER A 140 -11.57 -9.95 -6.03
CA SER A 140 -12.69 -9.10 -5.61
C SER A 140 -12.32 -7.61 -5.51
N LEU A 141 -11.09 -7.29 -5.12
CA LEU A 141 -10.60 -5.91 -5.15
C LEU A 141 -10.49 -5.42 -6.59
N GLU A 142 -9.91 -6.22 -7.48
CA GLU A 142 -9.76 -5.86 -8.91
C GLU A 142 -11.12 -5.65 -9.59
N LEU A 143 -12.12 -6.50 -9.29
CA LEU A 143 -13.48 -6.31 -9.78
C LEU A 143 -14.10 -5.01 -9.27
N GLU A 144 -13.93 -4.70 -7.98
CA GLU A 144 -14.42 -3.42 -7.44
C GLU A 144 -13.76 -2.21 -8.11
N LEU A 145 -12.47 -2.30 -8.42
CA LEU A 145 -11.78 -1.25 -9.18
C LEU A 145 -12.37 -1.10 -10.59
N ALA A 146 -12.64 -2.22 -11.27
CA ALA A 146 -13.29 -2.20 -12.58
C ALA A 146 -14.70 -1.59 -12.53
N GLU A 147 -15.52 -1.95 -11.52
CA GLU A 147 -16.86 -1.37 -11.30
C GLU A 147 -16.82 0.15 -11.05
N ARG A 148 -15.73 0.65 -10.46
CA ARG A 148 -15.50 2.09 -10.26
C ARG A 148 -14.99 2.80 -11.51
N GLY A 149 -14.88 2.10 -12.64
CA GLY A 149 -14.53 2.66 -13.94
C GLY A 149 -13.03 2.73 -14.23
N TYR A 150 -12.20 1.96 -13.50
CA TYR A 150 -10.82 1.77 -13.93
C TYR A 150 -10.74 0.63 -14.95
N ASP A 151 -10.16 0.91 -16.10
CA ASP A 151 -9.97 -0.11 -17.12
C ASP A 151 -8.79 -1.01 -16.78
N MET A 152 -9.09 -2.08 -16.04
CA MET A 152 -8.09 -3.01 -15.51
C MET A 152 -7.38 -3.83 -16.61
N GLU A 153 -7.83 -3.78 -17.85
CA GLU A 153 -7.20 -4.50 -18.97
C GLU A 153 -6.09 -3.69 -19.63
N TYR A 154 -6.21 -2.35 -19.63
CA TYR A 154 -5.32 -1.45 -20.36
C TYR A 154 -4.50 -0.53 -19.49
N ILE A 155 -4.98 -0.21 -18.28
CA ILE A 155 -4.26 0.69 -17.37
C ILE A 155 -3.00 0.01 -16.81
N ASN A 156 -1.90 0.75 -16.73
CA ASN A 156 -0.72 0.28 -16.01
C ASN A 156 -1.00 0.28 -14.51
N ILE A 157 -0.76 -0.85 -13.85
CA ILE A 157 -1.02 -1.01 -12.41
C ILE A 157 0.31 -1.18 -11.69
N ILE A 158 0.50 -0.44 -10.58
CA ILE A 158 1.63 -0.63 -9.69
C ILE A 158 1.09 -0.90 -8.29
N TYR A 159 1.26 -2.12 -7.81
CA TYR A 159 1.05 -2.43 -6.41
C TYR A 159 2.28 -2.02 -5.61
N VAL A 160 2.08 -1.35 -4.47
CA VAL A 160 3.16 -0.85 -3.61
C VAL A 160 3.01 -1.33 -2.17
N GLY A 161 4.11 -1.33 -1.43
CA GLY A 161 4.12 -1.69 -0.02
C GLY A 161 3.95 -3.19 0.27
N GLY A 162 3.59 -3.54 1.50
CA GLY A 162 3.47 -4.93 1.95
C GLY A 162 2.40 -5.73 1.22
N GLY A 163 1.30 -5.08 0.83
CA GLY A 163 0.24 -5.70 0.06
C GLY A 163 0.61 -6.05 -1.38
N ALA A 164 1.64 -5.39 -1.93
CA ALA A 164 2.19 -5.73 -3.24
C ALA A 164 2.74 -7.16 -3.28
N LEU A 165 3.32 -7.63 -2.16
CA LEU A 165 3.79 -9.01 -2.01
C LEU A 165 2.62 -9.99 -2.14
N MET A 166 1.49 -9.69 -1.49
CA MET A 166 0.29 -10.53 -1.56
C MET A 166 -0.31 -10.53 -2.96
N ALA A 167 -0.41 -9.37 -3.60
CA ALA A 167 -0.90 -9.27 -4.97
C ALA A 167 0.01 -10.04 -5.95
N ARG A 168 1.33 -9.88 -5.85
CA ARG A 168 2.31 -10.59 -6.69
C ARG A 168 2.19 -12.12 -6.55
N ASP A 169 2.08 -12.60 -5.31
CA ASP A 169 2.21 -14.01 -5.00
C ASP A 169 0.89 -14.79 -5.11
N HIS A 170 -0.24 -14.07 -5.07
CA HIS A 170 -1.56 -14.68 -5.05
C HIS A 170 -2.52 -14.17 -6.14
N ALA A 171 -2.22 -13.10 -6.89
CA ALA A 171 -3.02 -12.73 -8.06
C ALA A 171 -2.97 -13.85 -9.11
N GLY A 172 -4.12 -14.28 -9.59
CA GLY A 172 -4.23 -15.51 -10.40
C GLY A 172 -3.69 -15.39 -11.82
N LYS A 173 -3.59 -14.20 -12.40
CA LYS A 173 -3.09 -13.96 -13.75
C LYS A 173 -2.05 -12.83 -13.74
N TYR A 174 -0.89 -13.13 -14.29
CA TYR A 174 0.09 -12.09 -14.61
C TYR A 174 -0.45 -11.24 -15.76
N ARG A 175 -0.50 -9.93 -15.54
CA ARG A 175 -0.81 -8.94 -16.59
C ARG A 175 0.48 -8.25 -16.99
N SER A 176 0.73 -8.12 -18.29
CA SER A 176 1.97 -7.53 -18.83
C SER A 176 2.21 -6.07 -18.39
N HIS A 177 1.15 -5.37 -17.97
CA HIS A 177 1.17 -3.96 -17.52
C HIS A 177 1.01 -3.81 -15.99
N THR A 178 1.30 -4.86 -15.24
CA THR A 178 1.28 -4.83 -13.77
C THR A 178 2.69 -4.97 -13.21
N ALA A 179 3.05 -4.05 -12.31
CA ALA A 179 4.31 -4.07 -11.58
C ALA A 179 4.05 -4.18 -10.06
N TYR A 180 5.05 -4.68 -9.33
CA TYR A 180 4.97 -4.87 -7.89
C TYR A 180 6.21 -4.30 -7.22
N ASP A 181 6.01 -3.29 -6.36
CA ASP A 181 7.03 -2.73 -5.49
C ASP A 181 6.77 -3.20 -4.06
N CYS A 182 7.44 -4.27 -3.67
CA CYS A 182 7.23 -4.93 -2.37
C CYS A 182 8.05 -4.29 -1.23
N ASP A 183 8.64 -3.12 -1.46
CA ASP A 183 9.37 -2.39 -0.41
C ASP A 183 8.38 -1.82 0.62
N LEU A 184 8.45 -2.32 1.85
CA LEU A 184 7.63 -1.83 2.97
C LEU A 184 7.86 -0.33 3.26
N CYS A 185 9.04 0.17 2.95
CA CYS A 185 9.42 1.56 3.15
C CYS A 185 9.21 2.44 1.91
N ALA A 186 8.55 1.94 0.84
CA ALA A 186 8.39 2.68 -0.42
C ALA A 186 7.81 4.09 -0.21
N ASN A 187 6.75 4.22 0.58
CA ASN A 187 6.14 5.52 0.89
C ASN A 187 7.12 6.46 1.63
N ALA A 188 7.85 5.96 2.64
CA ALA A 188 8.80 6.76 3.42
C ALA A 188 9.96 7.26 2.56
N LYS A 189 10.56 6.37 1.75
CA LYS A 189 11.61 6.72 0.78
C LYS A 189 11.13 7.74 -0.25
N GLY A 190 9.88 7.61 -0.67
CA GLY A 190 9.26 8.54 -1.59
C GLY A 190 9.05 9.93 -0.99
N TYR A 191 8.63 10.02 0.28
CA TYR A 191 8.55 11.31 0.97
C TYR A 191 9.93 11.96 1.11
N GLU A 192 10.96 11.21 1.46
CA GLU A 192 12.34 11.70 1.52
C GLU A 192 12.80 12.24 0.16
N PHE A 193 12.54 11.48 -0.92
CA PHE A 193 12.85 11.90 -2.28
C PHE A 193 12.17 13.23 -2.65
N LEU A 194 10.86 13.35 -2.40
CA LEU A 194 10.09 14.56 -2.68
C LEU A 194 10.61 15.76 -1.86
N ALA A 195 10.90 15.57 -0.59
CA ALA A 195 11.48 16.59 0.27
C ALA A 195 12.85 17.05 -0.26
N GLY A 196 13.71 16.12 -0.64
CA GLY A 196 15.03 16.41 -1.23
C GLY A 196 14.94 17.22 -2.51
N GLN A 197 14.03 16.88 -3.42
CA GLN A 197 13.78 17.63 -4.66
C GLN A 197 13.36 19.08 -4.37
N MET A 198 12.47 19.28 -3.41
CA MET A 198 12.01 20.62 -3.03
C MET A 198 13.07 21.47 -2.33
N MET A 199 14.04 20.84 -1.68
CA MET A 199 15.17 21.51 -1.02
C MET A 199 16.35 21.75 -1.98
N GLY A 200 16.23 21.39 -3.26
CA GLY A 200 17.31 21.49 -4.25
C GLY A 200 18.48 20.51 -4.01
N LYS A 201 18.28 19.50 -3.15
CA LYS A 201 19.26 18.43 -2.95
C LYS A 201 19.10 17.38 -4.04
N LYS A 202 20.19 17.04 -4.73
CA LYS A 202 20.20 15.82 -5.56
C LYS A 202 20.09 14.64 -4.60
N VAL A 203 18.93 13.99 -4.60
CA VAL A 203 18.73 12.71 -3.91
C VAL A 203 19.29 11.65 -4.85
N GLY A 204 20.33 10.99 -4.38
CA GLY A 204 21.05 9.93 -5.13
C GLY A 204 20.27 8.62 -5.16
#